data_d924aed6c65829d5f329eed0d3c722c2
#
_entry.id   d924aed6c65829d5f329eed0d3c722c2
#
_cell.length_a   1.000
_cell.length_b   1.000
_cell.length_c   1.000
_cell.angle_alpha   90.00
_cell.angle_beta   90.00
_cell.angle_gamma   90.00
#
_symmetry.space_group_name_H-M   'P 1'
#
loop_
_entity.id
_entity.type
_entity.pdbx_description
1 polymer ?
#
loop_
_entity_poly.entity_id
_entity_poly.type
_entity_poly.pdbx_seq_one_letter_code
_entity_poly.pdbx_strand_id
1 'polypeptide(L)'
;MSLVVTQVGYRNFRNMETRVLEPARGLTVLVGPNAVGKTNCIEGMQVLTCGASFKHASPSELLRQGCDQGSLNMHIEGEKRQIDVTCDIHPTRKLYKVNGKRRSVQGQVCDLTSVLFFPDELALVKGPAAGRRDLLDSFGSQLKESYAQVAHDYRRAVYQRNTLFKEAARAGADPDRTLVEAWSASAARAGAVLFCYRQALLARLAPHVERVYGELAAGEGAQMSYDSAWASGFDASTPRQEVEDALFGLLMSNMAEQERRCATLVGPHLDDIDLRISNASARAFASQGQQRSLVLAIKHNNITS
;
A
#
# COMPACT_ATOMS: atom_id res chain seq x y z
N MET A 1 -13.11 -10.16 -18.67
CA MET A 1 -12.35 -11.42 -18.88
C MET A 1 -11.77 -11.84 -17.53
N SER A 2 -12.21 -12.97 -16.96
CA SER A 2 -11.74 -13.40 -15.64
C SER A 2 -10.41 -14.16 -15.77
N LEU A 3 -9.38 -13.67 -15.06
CA LEU A 3 -8.14 -14.41 -14.82
C LEU A 3 -8.33 -15.29 -13.58
N VAL A 4 -7.88 -16.54 -13.63
CA VAL A 4 -8.00 -17.49 -12.53
C VAL A 4 -6.64 -18.09 -12.22
N VAL A 5 -6.28 -18.12 -10.96
CA VAL A 5 -5.10 -18.85 -10.50
C VAL A 5 -5.42 -20.34 -10.49
N THR A 6 -4.68 -21.13 -11.25
CA THR A 6 -4.87 -22.58 -11.33
C THR A 6 -3.84 -23.36 -10.53
N GLN A 7 -2.66 -22.81 -10.33
CA GLN A 7 -1.62 -23.47 -9.53
C GLN A 7 -0.73 -22.45 -8.84
N VAL A 8 -0.33 -22.74 -7.61
CA VAL A 8 0.70 -21.96 -6.86
C VAL A 8 1.70 -22.94 -6.23
N GLY A 9 2.96 -22.77 -6.55
CA GLY A 9 4.05 -23.57 -6.01
C GLY A 9 4.94 -22.77 -5.05
N TYR A 10 5.38 -23.46 -4.01
CA TYR A 10 6.23 -22.91 -2.94
C TYR A 10 7.43 -23.84 -2.75
N ARG A 11 8.63 -23.28 -2.72
CA ARG A 11 9.86 -24.00 -2.43
C ARG A 11 10.71 -23.19 -1.46
N ASN A 12 11.10 -23.82 -0.32
CA ASN A 12 11.87 -23.19 0.75
C ASN A 12 11.29 -21.83 1.17
N PHE A 13 9.98 -21.76 1.34
CA PHE A 13 9.25 -20.54 1.70
C PHE A 13 8.65 -20.67 3.09
N ARG A 14 9.02 -19.79 4.01
CA ARG A 14 8.55 -19.80 5.41
C ARG A 14 8.80 -21.16 6.06
N ASN A 15 7.75 -21.86 6.45
CA ASN A 15 7.82 -23.21 7.03
C ASN A 15 7.63 -24.34 5.98
N MET A 16 7.55 -24.01 4.71
CA MET A 16 7.29 -24.96 3.64
C MET A 16 8.59 -25.33 2.89
N GLU A 17 8.90 -26.62 2.80
CA GLU A 17 10.00 -27.13 1.98
C GLU A 17 9.61 -27.14 0.51
N THR A 18 8.58 -27.88 0.19
CA THR A 18 7.94 -27.89 -1.15
C THR A 18 6.45 -28.11 -0.97
N ARG A 19 5.66 -27.29 -1.61
CA ARG A 19 4.21 -27.42 -1.63
C ARG A 19 3.63 -26.89 -2.93
N VAL A 20 2.61 -27.55 -3.43
CA VAL A 20 1.79 -27.09 -4.55
C VAL A 20 0.35 -26.96 -4.06
N LEU A 21 -0.30 -25.87 -4.44
CA LEU A 21 -1.72 -25.62 -4.20
C LEU A 21 -2.40 -25.41 -5.55
N GLU A 22 -3.52 -26.07 -5.75
CA GLU A 22 -4.38 -25.94 -6.94
C GLU A 22 -5.72 -25.34 -6.51
N PRO A 23 -5.87 -24.01 -6.55
CA PRO A 23 -7.10 -23.35 -6.15
C PRO A 23 -8.24 -23.66 -7.12
N ALA A 24 -9.44 -23.83 -6.58
CA ALA A 24 -10.66 -23.91 -7.40
C ALA A 24 -10.99 -22.54 -8.02
N ARG A 25 -11.73 -22.52 -9.12
CA ARG A 25 -12.15 -21.26 -9.79
C ARG A 25 -13.04 -20.35 -8.95
N GLY A 26 -13.72 -20.89 -7.97
CA GLY A 26 -14.59 -20.15 -7.05
C GLY A 26 -13.99 -20.04 -5.66
N LEU A 27 -14.46 -20.85 -4.73
CA LEU A 27 -14.03 -20.85 -3.34
C LEU A 27 -13.03 -21.98 -3.08
N THR A 28 -11.90 -21.63 -2.48
CA THR A 28 -10.91 -22.59 -1.94
C THR A 28 -10.78 -22.37 -0.43
N VAL A 29 -10.98 -23.44 0.34
CA VAL A 29 -10.87 -23.41 1.80
C VAL A 29 -9.63 -24.19 2.24
N LEU A 30 -8.70 -23.52 2.93
CA LEU A 30 -7.51 -24.13 3.52
C LEU A 30 -7.81 -24.56 4.96
N VAL A 31 -7.86 -25.85 5.21
CA VAL A 31 -8.14 -26.45 6.53
C VAL A 31 -6.90 -27.16 7.06
N GLY A 32 -6.69 -27.11 8.37
CA GLY A 32 -5.60 -27.80 9.04
C GLY A 32 -5.25 -27.19 10.40
N PRO A 33 -4.35 -27.84 11.17
CA PRO A 33 -3.88 -27.35 12.47
C PRO A 33 -3.25 -25.96 12.40
N ASN A 34 -3.10 -25.31 13.56
CA ASN A 34 -2.33 -24.08 13.66
C ASN A 34 -0.86 -24.33 13.26
N ALA A 35 -0.21 -23.32 12.75
CA ALA A 35 1.18 -23.36 12.28
C ALA A 35 1.49 -24.27 11.08
N VAL A 36 0.51 -24.97 10.46
CA VAL A 36 0.74 -25.83 9.28
C VAL A 36 1.12 -25.04 8.01
N GLY A 37 0.98 -23.70 8.04
CA GLY A 37 1.36 -22.83 6.93
C GLY A 37 0.20 -22.27 6.09
N LYS A 38 -1.06 -22.37 6.53
CA LYS A 38 -2.23 -21.81 5.81
C LYS A 38 -2.04 -20.33 5.46
N THR A 39 -1.69 -19.51 6.44
CA THR A 39 -1.41 -18.08 6.27
C THR A 39 -0.21 -17.82 5.36
N ASN A 40 0.80 -18.70 5.42
CA ASN A 40 1.99 -18.57 4.57
C ASN A 40 1.67 -18.90 3.10
N CYS A 41 0.70 -19.79 2.83
CA CYS A 41 0.21 -19.98 1.46
C CYS A 41 -0.38 -18.68 0.88
N ILE A 42 -1.24 -18.01 1.64
CA ILE A 42 -1.84 -16.72 1.22
C ILE A 42 -0.76 -15.64 1.08
N GLU A 43 0.21 -15.59 2.00
CA GLU A 43 1.34 -14.66 1.93
C GLU A 43 2.15 -14.83 0.63
N GLY A 44 2.45 -16.06 0.24
CA GLY A 44 3.17 -16.32 -1.01
C GLY A 44 2.38 -15.91 -2.25
N MET A 45 1.07 -16.10 -2.27
CA MET A 45 0.20 -15.59 -3.34
C MET A 45 0.27 -14.06 -3.43
N GLN A 46 0.22 -13.35 -2.31
CA GLN A 46 0.36 -11.90 -2.29
C GLN A 46 1.75 -11.44 -2.76
N VAL A 47 2.80 -12.11 -2.34
CA VAL A 47 4.15 -11.80 -2.83
C VAL A 47 4.23 -11.92 -4.35
N LEU A 48 3.55 -12.92 -4.95
CA LEU A 48 3.51 -13.12 -6.38
C LEU A 48 2.64 -12.11 -7.14
N THR A 49 1.63 -11.51 -6.49
CA THR A 49 0.73 -10.53 -7.12
C THR A 49 1.16 -9.09 -6.88
N CYS A 50 1.50 -8.74 -5.63
CA CYS A 50 1.79 -7.36 -5.20
C CYS A 50 3.28 -7.08 -4.97
N GLY A 51 4.16 -8.07 -5.09
CA GLY A 51 5.60 -7.89 -4.85
C GLY A 51 5.99 -7.72 -3.38
N ALA A 52 5.04 -7.72 -2.44
CA ALA A 52 5.26 -7.46 -1.03
C ALA A 52 4.53 -8.48 -0.15
N SER A 53 5.05 -8.71 1.07
CA SER A 53 4.37 -9.48 2.11
C SER A 53 3.50 -8.55 2.95
N PHE A 54 2.28 -8.96 3.28
CA PHE A 54 1.41 -8.24 4.22
C PHE A 54 1.92 -8.23 5.66
N LYS A 55 2.90 -9.07 5.97
CA LYS A 55 3.62 -9.05 7.25
C LYS A 55 4.83 -8.11 7.22
N HIS A 56 5.02 -7.34 6.14
CA HIS A 56 6.19 -6.49 5.92
C HIS A 56 7.52 -7.22 6.03
N ALA A 57 7.53 -8.52 5.73
CA ALA A 57 8.70 -9.37 5.86
C ALA A 57 9.80 -9.01 4.86
N SER A 58 11.02 -8.96 5.34
CA SER A 58 12.23 -8.88 4.52
C SER A 58 12.41 -10.16 3.68
N PRO A 59 13.18 -10.12 2.59
CA PRO A 59 13.43 -11.31 1.78
C PRO A 59 13.99 -12.48 2.57
N SER A 60 14.90 -12.25 3.54
CA SER A 60 15.46 -13.28 4.40
C SER A 60 14.42 -13.95 5.29
N GLU A 61 13.42 -13.21 5.77
CA GLU A 61 12.34 -13.75 6.59
C GLU A 61 11.33 -14.56 5.80
N LEU A 62 11.26 -14.40 4.48
CA LEU A 62 10.42 -15.20 3.59
C LEU A 62 11.03 -16.58 3.32
N LEU A 63 12.35 -16.74 3.49
CA LEU A 63 13.04 -17.99 3.31
C LEU A 63 12.73 -18.97 4.45
N ARG A 64 12.76 -20.26 4.14
CA ARG A 64 12.74 -21.32 5.13
C ARG A 64 14.04 -21.27 5.95
N GLN A 65 13.92 -21.48 7.24
CA GLN A 65 15.07 -21.49 8.13
C GLN A 65 16.16 -22.47 7.65
N GLY A 66 17.37 -21.99 7.54
CA GLY A 66 18.54 -22.75 7.05
C GLY A 66 18.66 -22.82 5.53
N CYS A 67 17.84 -22.08 4.77
CA CYS A 67 17.93 -22.01 3.31
C CYS A 67 18.34 -20.62 2.84
N ASP A 68 19.25 -20.55 1.86
CA ASP A 68 19.71 -19.30 1.23
C ASP A 68 18.97 -18.99 -0.07
N GLN A 69 18.11 -19.89 -0.51
CA GLN A 69 17.30 -19.72 -1.72
C GLN A 69 15.92 -20.33 -1.54
N GLY A 70 14.93 -19.63 -2.04
CA GLY A 70 13.55 -20.10 -2.13
C GLY A 70 12.92 -19.64 -3.42
N SER A 71 11.79 -20.23 -3.79
CA SER A 71 11.05 -19.79 -4.96
C SER A 71 9.53 -19.92 -4.76
N LEU A 72 8.83 -19.02 -5.40
CA LEU A 72 7.38 -19.05 -5.56
C LEU A 72 7.07 -19.07 -7.06
N ASN A 73 6.05 -19.81 -7.45
CA ASN A 73 5.52 -19.76 -8.81
C ASN A 73 3.99 -19.75 -8.78
N MET A 74 3.37 -19.15 -9.78
CA MET A 74 1.92 -19.09 -9.93
C MET A 74 1.56 -19.17 -11.40
N HIS A 75 0.65 -20.08 -11.72
CA HIS A 75 0.06 -20.21 -13.03
C HIS A 75 -1.34 -19.61 -13.03
N ILE A 76 -1.61 -18.76 -14.01
CA ILE A 76 -2.87 -18.01 -14.15
C ILE A 76 -3.42 -18.27 -15.54
N GLU A 77 -4.66 -18.66 -15.62
CA GLU A 77 -5.38 -18.89 -16.86
C GLU A 77 -6.47 -17.85 -17.08
N GLY A 78 -6.60 -17.40 -18.30
CA GLY A 78 -7.72 -16.62 -18.81
C GLY A 78 -8.19 -17.15 -20.15
N GLU A 79 -9.30 -16.66 -20.65
CA GLU A 79 -9.91 -17.14 -21.90
C GLU A 79 -8.97 -17.15 -23.12
N LYS A 80 -8.05 -16.19 -23.20
CA LYS A 80 -7.16 -15.99 -24.37
C LYS A 80 -5.68 -15.90 -24.00
N ARG A 81 -5.31 -16.04 -22.73
CA ARG A 81 -3.92 -15.92 -22.29
C ARG A 81 -3.63 -16.74 -21.04
N GLN A 82 -2.39 -17.16 -20.96
CA GLN A 82 -1.79 -17.78 -19.78
C GLN A 82 -0.67 -16.87 -19.28
N ILE A 83 -0.53 -16.80 -17.96
CA ILE A 83 0.50 -15.98 -17.32
C ILE A 83 1.21 -16.85 -16.29
N ASP A 84 2.52 -16.99 -16.45
CA ASP A 84 3.40 -17.61 -15.47
C ASP A 84 4.16 -16.54 -14.70
N VAL A 85 3.97 -16.52 -13.38
CA VAL A 85 4.69 -15.62 -12.49
C VAL A 85 5.64 -16.43 -11.64
N THR A 86 6.90 -16.04 -11.58
CA THR A 86 7.90 -16.63 -10.69
C THR A 86 8.59 -15.57 -9.87
N CYS A 87 8.92 -15.91 -8.61
CA CYS A 87 9.70 -15.10 -7.70
C CYS A 87 10.82 -15.94 -7.11
N ASP A 88 12.05 -15.68 -7.51
CA ASP A 88 13.24 -16.26 -6.89
C ASP A 88 13.61 -15.39 -5.68
N ILE A 89 13.70 -15.99 -4.49
CA ILE A 89 13.95 -15.31 -3.21
C ILE A 89 15.37 -15.63 -2.76
N HIS A 90 16.16 -14.58 -2.52
CA HIS A 90 17.48 -14.61 -1.91
C HIS A 90 17.46 -13.77 -0.61
N PRO A 91 18.42 -13.92 0.30
CA PRO A 91 18.40 -13.22 1.59
C PRO A 91 18.25 -11.70 1.51
N THR A 92 18.76 -11.07 0.44
CA THR A 92 18.77 -9.61 0.29
C THR A 92 17.82 -9.08 -0.78
N ARG A 93 17.26 -9.97 -1.62
CA ARG A 93 16.45 -9.52 -2.79
C ARG A 93 15.46 -10.57 -3.27
N LYS A 94 14.46 -10.10 -4.00
CA LYS A 94 13.51 -10.92 -4.76
C LYS A 94 13.68 -10.61 -6.26
N LEU A 95 13.64 -11.66 -7.10
CA LEU A 95 13.76 -11.53 -8.55
C LEU A 95 12.49 -12.09 -9.19
N TYR A 96 11.79 -11.25 -9.92
CA TYR A 96 10.53 -11.61 -10.55
C TYR A 96 10.70 -11.86 -12.05
N LYS A 97 9.94 -12.84 -12.56
CA LYS A 97 9.75 -13.07 -14.00
C LYS A 97 8.26 -13.27 -14.28
N VAL A 98 7.81 -12.71 -15.37
CA VAL A 98 6.46 -12.94 -15.91
C VAL A 98 6.64 -13.47 -17.33
N ASN A 99 6.09 -14.66 -17.58
CA ASN A 99 6.29 -15.40 -18.83
C ASN A 99 7.78 -15.50 -19.23
N GLY A 100 8.64 -15.84 -18.24
CA GLY A 100 10.09 -15.97 -18.42
C GLY A 100 10.88 -14.68 -18.52
N LYS A 101 10.23 -13.51 -18.69
CA LYS A 101 10.91 -12.21 -18.80
C LYS A 101 11.06 -11.56 -17.43
N ARG A 102 12.25 -11.07 -17.11
CA ARG A 102 12.50 -10.32 -15.86
C ARG A 102 11.61 -9.09 -15.77
N ARG A 103 11.05 -8.86 -14.59
CA ARG A 103 10.31 -7.65 -14.23
C ARG A 103 10.96 -6.96 -13.03
N SER A 104 11.10 -5.65 -13.13
CA SER A 104 11.33 -4.80 -11.94
C SER A 104 9.98 -4.56 -11.29
N VAL A 105 9.85 -4.89 -10.01
CA VAL A 105 8.56 -4.80 -9.31
C VAL A 105 8.62 -3.69 -8.29
N GLN A 106 7.86 -2.64 -8.57
CA GLN A 106 7.56 -1.54 -7.64
C GLN A 106 6.03 -1.45 -7.43
N GLY A 107 5.40 -2.60 -7.07
CA GLY A 107 3.95 -2.69 -6.94
C GLY A 107 3.40 -3.97 -7.56
N GLN A 108 2.47 -3.85 -8.51
CA GLN A 108 1.87 -5.01 -9.16
C GLN A 108 2.88 -5.80 -10.00
N VAL A 109 2.95 -7.11 -9.75
CA VAL A 109 3.87 -8.03 -10.47
C VAL A 109 3.29 -8.45 -11.82
N CYS A 110 1.99 -8.71 -11.85
CA CYS A 110 1.25 -9.18 -13.04
C CYS A 110 -0.14 -8.54 -13.09
N ASP A 111 -0.89 -8.79 -14.15
CA ASP A 111 -2.23 -8.22 -14.36
C ASP A 111 -3.32 -8.79 -13.44
N LEU A 112 -2.95 -9.55 -12.40
CA LEU A 112 -3.86 -10.08 -11.41
C LEU A 112 -3.81 -9.22 -10.15
N THR A 113 -4.91 -8.56 -9.82
CA THR A 113 -5.07 -7.83 -8.57
C THR A 113 -5.45 -8.79 -7.45
N SER A 114 -4.80 -8.70 -6.30
CA SER A 114 -5.14 -9.46 -5.12
C SER A 114 -5.61 -8.57 -3.99
N VAL A 115 -6.66 -9.00 -3.29
CA VAL A 115 -7.20 -8.36 -2.10
C VAL A 115 -7.12 -9.34 -0.94
N LEU A 116 -6.53 -8.88 0.17
CA LEU A 116 -6.43 -9.67 1.40
C LEU A 116 -7.34 -9.08 2.47
N PHE A 117 -7.94 -9.98 3.25
CA PHE A 117 -8.68 -9.63 4.45
C PHE A 117 -8.24 -10.54 5.60
N PHE A 118 -7.87 -9.96 6.73
CA PHE A 118 -7.57 -10.70 7.98
C PHE A 118 -8.01 -9.91 9.21
N PRO A 119 -8.19 -10.58 10.36
CA PRO A 119 -8.76 -9.98 11.56
C PRO A 119 -8.02 -8.74 12.09
N ASP A 120 -6.69 -8.69 11.93
CA ASP A 120 -5.86 -7.58 12.40
C ASP A 120 -6.11 -6.27 11.62
N GLU A 121 -6.77 -6.35 10.45
CA GLU A 121 -7.10 -5.18 9.65
C GLU A 121 -8.22 -4.31 10.21
N LEU A 122 -8.89 -4.74 11.28
CA LEU A 122 -9.75 -3.86 12.07
C LEU A 122 -8.98 -2.65 12.60
N ALA A 123 -7.66 -2.77 12.77
CA ALA A 123 -6.77 -1.65 13.03
C ALA A 123 -6.80 -0.57 11.94
N LEU A 124 -7.27 -0.88 10.73
CA LEU A 124 -7.46 0.10 9.66
C LEU A 124 -8.45 1.20 10.09
N VAL A 125 -9.50 0.85 10.82
CA VAL A 125 -10.50 1.82 11.28
C VAL A 125 -10.02 2.60 12.50
N LYS A 126 -9.51 1.92 13.53
CA LYS A 126 -9.13 2.55 14.81
C LYS A 126 -7.64 2.87 14.95
N GLY A 127 -6.81 2.26 14.15
CA GLY A 127 -5.36 2.39 14.22
C GLY A 127 -4.83 3.71 13.64
N PRO A 128 -3.51 3.84 13.54
CA PRO A 128 -2.86 5.03 13.03
C PRO A 128 -3.14 5.26 11.53
N ALA A 129 -3.05 6.52 11.10
CA ALA A 129 -3.23 6.94 9.71
C ALA A 129 -2.31 6.22 8.72
N ALA A 130 -1.14 5.78 9.17
CA ALA A 130 -0.18 5.06 8.34
C ALA A 130 -0.80 3.84 7.65
N GLY A 131 -1.56 2.99 8.38
CA GLY A 131 -2.22 1.82 7.80
C GLY A 131 -3.24 2.17 6.71
N ARG A 132 -3.98 3.27 6.87
CA ARG A 132 -4.94 3.75 5.85
C ARG A 132 -4.22 4.28 4.61
N ARG A 133 -3.13 5.04 4.79
CA ARG A 133 -2.29 5.48 3.67
C ARG A 133 -1.68 4.30 2.92
N ASP A 134 -1.14 3.32 3.65
CA ASP A 134 -0.52 2.12 3.05
C ASP A 134 -1.54 1.31 2.23
N LEU A 135 -2.79 1.21 2.71
CA LEU A 135 -3.87 0.58 1.95
C LEU A 135 -4.18 1.34 0.67
N LEU A 136 -4.34 2.67 0.74
CA LEU A 136 -4.63 3.51 -0.41
C LEU A 136 -3.47 3.47 -1.42
N ASP A 137 -2.23 3.52 -0.95
CA ASP A 137 -1.04 3.43 -1.78
C ASP A 137 -0.88 2.04 -2.42
N SER A 138 -1.29 0.99 -1.72
CA SER A 138 -1.36 -0.38 -2.27
C SER A 138 -2.35 -0.46 -3.43
N PHE A 139 -3.54 0.12 -3.28
CA PHE A 139 -4.55 0.18 -4.34
C PHE A 139 -4.06 1.00 -5.54
N GLY A 140 -3.54 2.20 -5.29
CA GLY A 140 -3.00 3.05 -6.34
C GLY A 140 -1.88 2.39 -7.14
N SER A 141 -0.99 1.67 -6.44
CA SER A 141 0.14 0.97 -7.05
C SER A 141 -0.29 -0.24 -7.91
N GLN A 142 -1.41 -0.87 -7.56
CA GLN A 142 -1.99 -1.95 -8.38
C GLN A 142 -2.70 -1.43 -9.63
N LEU A 143 -3.28 -0.22 -9.57
CA LEU A 143 -3.98 0.38 -10.69
C LEU A 143 -3.06 1.11 -11.68
N LYS A 144 -1.93 1.64 -11.21
CA LYS A 144 -1.04 2.46 -12.04
C LYS A 144 0.42 2.30 -11.63
N GLU A 145 1.26 1.80 -12.54
CA GLU A 145 2.70 1.59 -12.30
C GLU A 145 3.42 2.88 -11.84
N SER A 146 3.08 4.03 -12.47
CA SER A 146 3.64 5.34 -12.09
C SER A 146 3.29 5.77 -10.67
N TYR A 147 2.24 5.24 -10.05
CA TYR A 147 1.87 5.57 -8.67
C TYR A 147 2.95 5.10 -7.68
N ALA A 148 3.38 3.84 -7.81
CA ALA A 148 4.40 3.26 -6.94
C ALA A 148 5.72 4.05 -7.02
N GLN A 149 6.12 4.48 -8.24
CA GLN A 149 7.31 5.30 -8.46
C GLN A 149 7.18 6.66 -7.75
N VAL A 150 6.06 7.36 -7.95
CA VAL A 150 5.82 8.67 -7.31
C VAL A 150 5.82 8.57 -5.78
N ALA A 151 5.16 7.55 -5.22
CA ALA A 151 5.16 7.32 -3.78
C ALA A 151 6.57 7.00 -3.25
N HIS A 152 7.38 6.27 -4.02
CA HIS A 152 8.78 6.00 -3.68
C HIS A 152 9.61 7.29 -3.69
N ASP A 153 9.51 8.08 -4.76
CA ASP A 153 10.29 9.32 -4.94
C ASP A 153 9.94 10.35 -3.85
N TYR A 154 8.67 10.47 -3.51
CA TYR A 154 8.23 11.31 -2.40
C TYR A 154 8.84 10.87 -1.06
N ARG A 155 8.72 9.56 -0.71
CA ARG A 155 9.32 9.04 0.53
C ARG A 155 10.82 9.24 0.57
N ARG A 156 11.51 9.04 -0.56
CA ARG A 156 12.95 9.27 -0.68
C ARG A 156 13.30 10.74 -0.44
N ALA A 157 12.58 11.67 -1.05
CA ALA A 157 12.83 13.10 -0.87
C ALA A 157 12.65 13.55 0.60
N VAL A 158 11.57 13.10 1.26
CA VAL A 158 11.33 13.35 2.69
C VAL A 158 12.44 12.73 3.55
N TYR A 159 12.86 11.51 3.26
CA TYR A 159 13.94 10.83 4.00
C TYR A 159 15.26 11.59 3.88
N GLN A 160 15.66 11.99 2.68
CA GLN A 160 16.90 12.74 2.45
C GLN A 160 16.87 14.10 3.18
N ARG A 161 15.76 14.81 3.09
CA ARG A 161 15.55 16.06 3.78
C ARG A 161 15.68 15.90 5.30
N ASN A 162 15.05 14.89 5.88
CA ASN A 162 15.15 14.60 7.32
C ASN A 162 16.56 14.16 7.73
N THR A 163 17.31 13.51 6.83
CA THR A 163 18.71 13.12 7.06
C THR A 163 19.60 14.35 7.20
N LEU A 164 19.45 15.34 6.31
CA LEU A 164 20.20 16.60 6.40
C LEU A 164 19.99 17.31 7.77
N PHE A 165 18.76 17.38 8.25
CA PHE A 165 18.47 17.96 9.57
C PHE A 165 19.12 17.16 10.72
N LYS A 166 19.06 15.82 10.66
CA LYS A 166 19.67 14.97 11.68
C LYS A 166 21.20 15.07 11.70
N GLU A 167 21.82 15.13 10.54
CA GLU A 167 23.27 15.27 10.43
C GLU A 167 23.74 16.62 10.93
N ALA A 168 23.06 17.71 10.55
CA ALA A 168 23.33 19.06 11.05
C ALA A 168 23.20 19.14 12.57
N ALA A 169 22.11 18.62 13.14
CA ALA A 169 21.91 18.59 14.59
C ALA A 169 22.99 17.79 15.33
N ARG A 170 23.45 16.66 14.77
CA ARG A 170 24.55 15.86 15.35
C ARG A 170 25.89 16.59 15.29
N ALA A 171 26.12 17.38 14.25
CA ALA A 171 27.32 18.15 14.05
C ALA A 171 27.31 19.50 14.84
N GLY A 172 26.19 19.87 15.44
CA GLY A 172 25.99 21.18 16.05
C GLY A 172 26.10 22.34 15.06
N ALA A 173 25.71 22.11 13.80
CA ALA A 173 25.82 23.06 12.69
C ALA A 173 24.47 23.27 12.02
N ASP A 174 24.35 24.30 11.19
CA ASP A 174 23.17 24.50 10.35
C ASP A 174 23.19 23.53 9.18
N PRO A 175 22.02 23.05 8.71
CA PRO A 175 21.93 22.20 7.53
C PRO A 175 22.31 22.97 6.26
N ASP A 176 22.83 22.25 5.26
CA ASP A 176 23.08 22.83 3.93
C ASP A 176 21.75 23.27 3.30
N ARG A 177 21.54 24.59 3.27
CA ARG A 177 20.32 25.23 2.79
C ARG A 177 20.02 24.91 1.33
N THR A 178 21.03 24.82 0.49
CA THR A 178 20.89 24.50 -0.94
C THR A 178 20.38 23.07 -1.13
N LEU A 179 20.93 22.11 -0.38
CA LEU A 179 20.47 20.73 -0.43
C LEU A 179 19.07 20.56 0.17
N VAL A 180 18.76 21.25 1.26
CA VAL A 180 17.42 21.23 1.85
C VAL A 180 16.38 21.78 0.89
N GLU A 181 16.68 22.91 0.20
CA GLU A 181 15.80 23.49 -0.81
C GLU A 181 15.58 22.54 -1.99
N ALA A 182 16.64 21.94 -2.52
CA ALA A 182 16.56 20.97 -3.62
C ALA A 182 15.71 19.75 -3.29
N TRP A 183 15.88 19.19 -2.07
CA TRP A 183 15.05 18.09 -1.62
C TRP A 183 13.62 18.53 -1.28
N SER A 184 13.42 19.78 -0.84
CA SER A 184 12.07 20.35 -0.64
C SER A 184 11.33 20.50 -1.97
N ALA A 185 11.98 20.97 -3.02
CA ALA A 185 11.41 21.04 -4.36
C ALA A 185 11.07 19.64 -4.90
N SER A 186 11.95 18.65 -4.71
CA SER A 186 11.68 17.26 -5.08
C SER A 186 10.50 16.67 -4.30
N ALA A 187 10.41 16.94 -2.99
CA ALA A 187 9.31 16.51 -2.14
C ALA A 187 7.98 17.19 -2.53
N ALA A 188 8.00 18.48 -2.84
CA ALA A 188 6.81 19.20 -3.28
C ALA A 188 6.27 18.66 -4.61
N ARG A 189 7.15 18.47 -5.60
CA ARG A 189 6.76 17.92 -6.91
C ARG A 189 6.16 16.51 -6.80
N ALA A 190 6.85 15.58 -6.15
CA ALA A 190 6.36 14.22 -6.00
C ALA A 190 5.14 14.17 -5.06
N GLY A 191 5.11 15.01 -4.01
CA GLY A 191 4.02 15.12 -3.06
C GLY A 191 2.73 15.63 -3.68
N ALA A 192 2.80 16.64 -4.55
CA ALA A 192 1.64 17.14 -5.28
C ALA A 192 1.02 16.06 -6.19
N VAL A 193 1.86 15.32 -6.91
CA VAL A 193 1.38 14.20 -7.75
C VAL A 193 0.73 13.12 -6.90
N LEU A 194 1.36 12.75 -5.78
CA LEU A 194 0.82 11.73 -4.86
C LEU A 194 -0.52 12.17 -4.25
N PHE A 195 -0.64 13.43 -3.82
CA PHE A 195 -1.88 14.01 -3.33
C PHE A 195 -2.98 13.92 -4.38
N CYS A 196 -2.74 14.40 -5.62
CA CYS A 196 -3.72 14.32 -6.70
C CYS A 196 -4.13 12.87 -7.00
N TYR A 197 -3.19 11.92 -6.99
CA TYR A 197 -3.51 10.51 -7.19
C TYR A 197 -4.40 9.95 -6.07
N ARG A 198 -4.10 10.26 -4.81
CA ARG A 198 -4.90 9.81 -3.67
C ARG A 198 -6.30 10.41 -3.69
N GLN A 199 -6.43 11.70 -3.99
CA GLN A 199 -7.74 12.37 -4.15
C GLN A 199 -8.57 11.71 -5.25
N ALA A 200 -8.00 11.54 -6.45
CA ALA A 200 -8.70 10.92 -7.56
C ALA A 200 -9.10 9.46 -7.27
N LEU A 201 -8.23 8.69 -6.60
CA LEU A 201 -8.51 7.33 -6.20
C LEU A 201 -9.64 7.27 -5.18
N LEU A 202 -9.58 8.13 -4.16
CA LEU A 202 -10.59 8.19 -3.11
C LEU A 202 -11.95 8.62 -3.64
N ALA A 203 -11.99 9.61 -4.55
CA ALA A 203 -13.24 10.04 -5.20
C ALA A 203 -13.92 8.90 -5.97
N ARG A 204 -13.16 7.96 -6.51
CA ARG A 204 -13.68 6.75 -7.16
C ARG A 204 -14.10 5.67 -6.17
N LEU A 205 -13.36 5.51 -5.06
CA LEU A 205 -13.62 4.47 -4.06
C LEU A 205 -14.81 4.79 -3.17
N ALA A 206 -14.95 6.05 -2.74
CA ALA A 206 -15.95 6.44 -1.75
C ALA A 206 -17.40 6.05 -2.10
N PRO A 207 -17.92 6.29 -3.32
CA PRO A 207 -19.29 5.88 -3.68
C PRO A 207 -19.50 4.37 -3.65
N HIS A 208 -18.46 3.58 -3.98
CA HIS A 208 -18.54 2.14 -3.92
C HIS A 208 -18.54 1.63 -2.47
N VAL A 209 -17.69 2.21 -1.62
CA VAL A 209 -17.64 1.88 -0.19
C VAL A 209 -19.00 2.14 0.45
N GLU A 210 -19.61 3.29 0.17
CA GLU A 210 -20.94 3.65 0.65
C GLU A 210 -21.99 2.61 0.23
N ARG A 211 -22.03 2.26 -1.05
CA ARG A 211 -22.98 1.27 -1.58
C ARG A 211 -22.79 -0.10 -0.93
N VAL A 212 -21.56 -0.63 -0.95
CA VAL A 212 -21.28 -1.98 -0.42
C VAL A 212 -21.50 -2.05 1.09
N TYR A 213 -21.13 -0.98 1.81
CA TYR A 213 -21.38 -0.92 3.25
C TYR A 213 -22.88 -0.90 3.54
N GLY A 214 -23.67 -0.12 2.80
CA GLY A 214 -25.13 -0.09 2.94
C GLY A 214 -25.79 -1.46 2.70
N GLU A 215 -25.30 -2.23 1.73
CA GLU A 215 -25.73 -3.61 1.49
C GLU A 215 -25.40 -4.56 2.68
N LEU A 216 -24.22 -4.38 3.30
CA LEU A 216 -23.77 -5.21 4.43
C LEU A 216 -24.41 -4.81 5.77
N ALA A 217 -24.77 -3.53 5.93
CA ALA A 217 -25.17 -2.94 7.20
C ALA A 217 -26.66 -2.47 7.21
N ALA A 218 -27.51 -3.15 6.46
CA ALA A 218 -28.97 -2.92 6.46
C ALA A 218 -29.37 -1.46 6.17
N GLY A 219 -28.66 -0.77 5.24
CA GLY A 219 -28.95 0.59 4.83
C GLY A 219 -28.26 1.68 5.66
N GLU A 220 -27.40 1.32 6.61
CA GLU A 220 -26.56 2.29 7.31
C GLU A 220 -25.56 2.93 6.32
N GLY A 221 -25.37 4.25 6.36
CA GLY A 221 -24.47 4.96 5.45
C GLY A 221 -23.03 4.96 5.95
N ALA A 222 -22.07 4.79 5.04
CA ALA A 222 -20.65 5.00 5.30
C ALA A 222 -20.09 6.09 4.38
N GLN A 223 -19.17 6.88 4.90
CA GLN A 223 -18.48 7.94 4.16
C GLN A 223 -16.99 7.79 4.32
N MET A 224 -16.27 8.18 3.26
CA MET A 224 -14.83 8.12 3.18
C MET A 224 -14.32 9.39 2.52
N SER A 225 -13.48 10.17 3.20
CA SER A 225 -12.95 11.43 2.70
C SER A 225 -11.45 11.57 3.01
N TYR A 226 -10.74 12.37 2.18
CA TYR A 226 -9.33 12.66 2.39
C TYR A 226 -9.18 13.77 3.41
N ASP A 227 -8.36 13.54 4.42
CA ASP A 227 -8.05 14.49 5.47
C ASP A 227 -6.59 14.93 5.36
N SER A 228 -6.39 16.23 5.06
CA SER A 228 -5.08 16.82 4.87
C SER A 228 -5.04 18.23 5.45
N ALA A 229 -4.35 18.39 6.57
CA ALA A 229 -4.26 19.67 7.25
C ALA A 229 -3.50 20.75 6.43
N TRP A 230 -2.53 20.33 5.60
CA TRP A 230 -1.73 21.26 4.79
C TRP A 230 -2.41 21.64 3.46
N ALA A 231 -3.32 20.82 2.97
CA ALA A 231 -4.01 20.99 1.69
C ALA A 231 -5.49 21.33 1.88
N SER A 232 -5.83 22.03 2.97
CA SER A 232 -7.19 22.47 3.24
C SER A 232 -7.70 23.39 2.11
N GLY A 233 -8.80 22.99 1.46
CA GLY A 233 -9.37 23.70 0.31
C GLY A 233 -8.92 23.17 -1.05
N PHE A 234 -7.98 22.24 -1.14
CA PHE A 234 -7.63 21.55 -2.38
C PHE A 234 -8.48 20.27 -2.54
N ASP A 235 -8.84 20.00 -3.77
CA ASP A 235 -9.59 18.80 -4.16
C ASP A 235 -9.04 18.16 -5.44
N ALA A 236 -9.75 17.16 -5.97
CA ALA A 236 -9.35 16.44 -7.18
C ALA A 236 -9.30 17.32 -8.45
N SER A 237 -9.93 18.50 -8.45
CA SER A 237 -9.97 19.46 -9.57
C SER A 237 -8.86 20.52 -9.48
N THR A 238 -8.19 20.65 -8.32
CA THR A 238 -7.14 21.64 -8.12
C THR A 238 -5.94 21.35 -9.05
N PRO A 239 -5.45 22.35 -9.80
CA PRO A 239 -4.29 22.18 -10.66
C PRO A 239 -3.08 21.70 -9.89
N ARG A 240 -2.42 20.66 -10.39
CA ARG A 240 -1.23 20.07 -9.74
C ARG A 240 -0.14 21.10 -9.40
N GLN A 241 0.06 22.09 -10.27
CA GLN A 241 1.06 23.13 -10.06
C GLN A 241 0.76 23.97 -8.82
N GLU A 242 -0.51 24.30 -8.60
CA GLU A 242 -0.95 25.04 -7.41
C GLU A 242 -0.69 24.24 -6.12
N VAL A 243 -0.96 22.94 -6.14
CA VAL A 243 -0.66 22.03 -5.03
C VAL A 243 0.86 21.95 -4.78
N GLU A 244 1.66 21.87 -5.85
CA GLU A 244 3.14 21.84 -5.76
C GLU A 244 3.69 23.14 -5.15
N ASP A 245 3.25 24.29 -5.63
CA ASP A 245 3.69 25.60 -5.17
C ASP A 245 3.31 25.82 -3.70
N ALA A 246 2.10 25.43 -3.31
CA ALA A 246 1.65 25.53 -1.92
C ALA A 246 2.47 24.61 -0.98
N LEU A 247 2.69 23.35 -1.39
CA LEU A 247 3.48 22.42 -0.58
C LEU A 247 4.94 22.91 -0.46
N PHE A 248 5.54 23.38 -1.54
CA PHE A 248 6.90 23.95 -1.49
C PHE A 248 6.96 25.14 -0.54
N GLY A 249 6.05 26.09 -0.66
CA GLY A 249 5.97 27.24 0.23
C GLY A 249 5.85 26.85 1.71
N LEU A 250 5.02 25.84 2.03
CA LEU A 250 4.87 25.34 3.40
C LEU A 250 6.12 24.61 3.90
N LEU A 251 6.82 23.86 3.06
CA LEU A 251 8.08 23.20 3.40
C LEU A 251 9.17 24.23 3.73
N MET A 252 9.18 25.36 3.05
CA MET A 252 10.16 26.42 3.26
C MET A 252 9.80 27.36 4.43
N SER A 253 8.52 27.70 4.61
CA SER A 253 8.08 28.59 5.70
C SER A 253 8.22 27.99 7.10
N ASN A 254 8.10 26.66 7.23
CA ASN A 254 8.20 25.95 8.50
C ASN A 254 9.62 25.43 8.82
N MET A 255 10.66 25.98 8.18
CA MET A 255 12.02 25.44 8.22
C MET A 255 12.58 25.30 9.64
N ALA A 256 12.52 26.37 10.44
CA ALA A 256 13.10 26.38 11.79
C ALA A 256 12.50 25.29 12.71
N GLU A 257 11.20 25.07 12.65
CA GLU A 257 10.55 24.03 13.45
C GLU A 257 10.89 22.61 12.95
N GLN A 258 11.03 22.44 11.64
CA GLN A 258 11.42 21.16 11.03
C GLN A 258 12.88 20.82 11.35
N GLU A 259 13.77 21.80 11.38
CA GLU A 259 15.16 21.65 11.84
C GLU A 259 15.20 21.22 13.31
N ARG A 260 14.48 21.94 14.16
CA ARG A 260 14.41 21.63 15.60
C ARG A 260 13.93 20.21 15.87
N ARG A 261 12.94 19.73 15.09
CA ARG A 261 12.38 18.36 15.22
C ARG A 261 13.11 17.31 14.37
N CYS A 262 14.07 17.73 13.56
CA CYS A 262 14.75 16.86 12.59
C CYS A 262 13.79 16.07 11.70
N ALA A 263 12.66 16.66 11.30
CA ALA A 263 11.57 16.01 10.60
C ALA A 263 10.81 16.96 9.66
N THR A 264 10.33 16.46 8.56
CA THR A 264 9.38 17.14 7.68
C THR A 264 8.00 17.09 8.30
N LEU A 265 7.38 18.26 8.54
CA LEU A 265 6.15 18.42 9.31
C LEU A 265 4.91 18.70 8.45
N VAL A 266 5.05 18.74 7.13
CA VAL A 266 3.95 18.99 6.18
C VAL A 266 4.07 18.06 5.00
N GLY A 267 2.91 17.65 4.45
CA GLY A 267 2.82 16.89 3.21
C GLY A 267 2.12 15.54 3.33
N PRO A 268 1.96 14.84 2.20
CA PRO A 268 1.17 13.61 2.06
C PRO A 268 1.50 12.46 3.02
N HIS A 269 2.68 12.43 3.62
CA HIS A 269 3.07 11.41 4.61
C HIS A 269 2.38 11.60 5.98
N LEU A 270 1.74 12.74 6.20
CA LEU A 270 1.00 13.05 7.43
C LEU A 270 -0.52 13.02 7.24
N ASP A 271 -1.00 12.94 6.00
CA ASP A 271 -2.43 12.92 5.69
C ASP A 271 -3.12 11.67 6.23
N ASP A 272 -4.44 11.74 6.33
CA ASP A 272 -5.28 10.63 6.76
C ASP A 272 -6.47 10.42 5.81
N ILE A 273 -7.23 9.38 6.08
CA ILE A 273 -8.53 9.10 5.48
C ILE A 273 -9.54 9.11 6.60
N ASP A 274 -10.45 10.06 6.59
CA ASP A 274 -11.57 10.09 7.55
C ASP A 274 -12.64 9.09 7.13
N LEU A 275 -12.99 8.23 8.06
CA LEU A 275 -14.00 7.19 7.91
C LEU A 275 -15.16 7.49 8.85
N ARG A 276 -16.35 7.62 8.28
CA ARG A 276 -17.58 7.90 9.04
C ARG A 276 -18.65 6.86 8.78
N ILE A 277 -19.46 6.62 9.79
CA ILE A 277 -20.66 5.77 9.74
C ILE A 277 -21.81 6.62 10.32
N SER A 278 -22.89 6.80 9.54
CA SER A 278 -24.02 7.65 9.93
C SER A 278 -23.58 9.04 10.44
N ASN A 279 -22.63 9.66 9.73
CA ASN A 279 -21.99 10.95 10.07
C ASN A 279 -21.12 10.98 11.34
N ALA A 280 -21.02 9.88 12.09
CA ALA A 280 -20.13 9.78 13.25
C ALA A 280 -18.77 9.20 12.86
N SER A 281 -17.69 9.63 13.54
CA SER A 281 -16.34 9.08 13.31
C SER A 281 -16.32 7.58 13.60
N ALA A 282 -16.00 6.79 12.57
CA ALA A 282 -15.88 5.34 12.73
C ALA A 282 -14.74 4.96 13.68
N ARG A 283 -13.68 5.74 13.73
CA ARG A 283 -12.56 5.54 14.66
C ARG A 283 -12.99 5.60 16.12
N ALA A 284 -13.87 6.54 16.46
CA ALA A 284 -14.30 6.77 17.84
C ALA A 284 -15.45 5.85 18.25
N PHE A 285 -16.42 5.64 17.37
CA PHE A 285 -17.73 5.11 17.75
C PHE A 285 -18.10 3.77 17.11
N ALA A 286 -17.42 3.32 16.04
CA ALA A 286 -17.81 2.08 15.37
C ALA A 286 -17.66 0.85 16.28
N SER A 287 -18.71 0.02 16.32
CA SER A 287 -18.68 -1.31 16.91
C SER A 287 -17.74 -2.24 16.11
N GLN A 288 -17.35 -3.37 16.69
CA GLN A 288 -16.52 -4.34 15.97
C GLN A 288 -17.19 -4.88 14.68
N GLY A 289 -18.52 -5.08 14.72
CA GLY A 289 -19.28 -5.48 13.53
C GLY A 289 -19.21 -4.43 12.42
N GLN A 290 -19.47 -3.17 12.76
CA GLN A 290 -19.38 -2.04 11.84
C GLN A 290 -17.96 -1.88 11.25
N GLN A 291 -16.92 -2.05 12.07
CA GLN A 291 -15.53 -2.02 11.59
C GLN A 291 -15.28 -3.13 10.56
N ARG A 292 -15.74 -4.36 10.82
CA ARG A 292 -15.60 -5.49 9.87
C ARG A 292 -16.31 -5.20 8.55
N SER A 293 -17.57 -4.76 8.61
CA SER A 293 -18.33 -4.41 7.41
C SER A 293 -17.69 -3.28 6.63
N LEU A 294 -17.14 -2.26 7.31
CA LEU A 294 -16.45 -1.13 6.68
C LEU A 294 -15.15 -1.58 5.99
N VAL A 295 -14.31 -2.38 6.64
CA VAL A 295 -13.09 -2.92 6.03
C VAL A 295 -13.41 -3.83 4.84
N LEU A 296 -14.45 -4.66 4.95
CA LEU A 296 -14.92 -5.48 3.82
C LEU A 296 -15.40 -4.60 2.66
N ALA A 297 -16.18 -3.55 2.93
CA ALA A 297 -16.65 -2.64 1.90
C ALA A 297 -15.49 -1.92 1.19
N ILE A 298 -14.49 -1.44 1.94
CA ILE A 298 -13.29 -0.79 1.37
C ILE A 298 -12.52 -1.76 0.47
N LYS A 299 -12.39 -3.03 0.87
CA LYS A 299 -11.60 -4.02 0.13
C LYS A 299 -12.36 -4.69 -1.02
N HIS A 300 -13.66 -4.78 -0.95
CA HIS A 300 -14.49 -5.38 -2.01
C HIS A 300 -14.32 -4.66 -3.36
N ASN A 301 -14.00 -3.37 -3.35
CA ASN A 301 -13.87 -2.57 -4.57
C ASN A 301 -12.69 -2.93 -5.48
N ASN A 302 -11.67 -3.61 -4.98
CA ASN A 302 -10.55 -4.06 -5.80
C ASN A 302 -10.89 -5.27 -6.70
N ILE A 303 -12.06 -5.88 -6.50
CA ILE A 303 -12.45 -7.10 -7.22
C ILE A 303 -13.22 -6.76 -8.51
N THR A 304 -13.79 -5.57 -8.60
CA THR A 304 -14.74 -5.21 -9.67
C THR A 304 -14.28 -4.11 -10.64
N SER A 305 -13.03 -3.62 -10.52
CA SER A 305 -12.46 -2.58 -11.42
C SER A 305 -11.61 -3.14 -12.54
#